data_829b7c91dc8d963ebb41c400d327b352
#
_entry.id   829b7c91dc8d963ebb41c400d327b352
#
_cell.length_a   1.000
_cell.length_b   1.000
_cell.length_c   1.000
_cell.angle_alpha   90.00
_cell.angle_beta   90.00
_cell.angle_gamma   90.00
#
_symmetry.space_group_name_H-M   'P 1'
#
loop_
_entity.id
_entity.type
_entity.pdbx_description
1 polymer ?
#
loop_
_entity_poly.entity_id
_entity_poly.type
_entity_poly.pdbx_seq_one_letter_code
_entity_poly.pdbx_strand_id
1 'polypeptide(L)'
;MKHCLLVAGFLAFSTLTSFAQRNPEDKAGWKLGSQSYSFRLFTFAEAIRKIDSCGLKYVEAFPGQTIGGGIEGKMDYKMDAATRQAVKKLVADKGLTLVAFGVVNAPNEADWKALFEFAKDMGIKNINTEPKVEQMPYIGRLADEYKINVALHNHPKPSHYWHPDSVLAVIGTSKYVGSCADIGHWVRSGLDPVDCLKKLQGHILGMHFKDVKKDTPDGKYHDVIWGTGDCKVDAVIAELKRQKFKGPISVEYEYHWENNGPEIAESVKYFRSAYSKSK
;
A
#
# COMPACT_ATOMS: atom_id res chain seq x y z
N MET A 1 -42.11 -0.16 -65.31
CA MET A 1 -42.12 -0.54 -63.91
C MET A 1 -40.65 -0.73 -63.51
N LYS A 2 -40.06 0.23 -62.77
CA LYS A 2 -38.65 0.19 -62.33
C LYS A 2 -38.59 -0.21 -60.86
N HIS A 3 -37.97 -1.32 -60.58
CA HIS A 3 -37.77 -1.82 -59.21
C HIS A 3 -36.47 -1.18 -58.64
N CYS A 4 -36.61 -0.37 -57.59
CA CYS A 4 -35.49 0.10 -56.79
C CYS A 4 -35.23 -0.91 -55.66
N LEU A 5 -34.06 -1.56 -55.68
CA LEU A 5 -33.54 -2.32 -54.51
C LEU A 5 -32.82 -1.37 -53.58
N LEU A 6 -33.37 -1.25 -52.37
CA LEU A 6 -32.68 -0.62 -51.23
C LEU A 6 -31.76 -1.66 -50.58
N VAL A 7 -30.47 -1.42 -50.66
CA VAL A 7 -29.47 -2.20 -49.89
C VAL A 7 -29.25 -1.48 -48.56
N ALA A 8 -29.75 -2.08 -47.47
CA ALA A 8 -29.49 -1.64 -46.09
C ALA A 8 -28.14 -2.18 -45.63
N GLY A 9 -27.14 -1.31 -45.60
CA GLY A 9 -25.84 -1.65 -45.02
C GLY A 9 -25.89 -1.66 -43.49
N PHE A 10 -25.72 -2.83 -42.88
CA PHE A 10 -25.52 -2.98 -41.45
C PHE A 10 -24.06 -2.64 -41.10
N LEU A 11 -23.83 -1.47 -40.53
CA LEU A 11 -22.56 -1.14 -39.89
C LEU A 11 -22.50 -1.83 -38.50
N ALA A 12 -21.78 -2.93 -38.40
CA ALA A 12 -21.46 -3.57 -37.13
C ALA A 12 -20.41 -2.72 -36.40
N PHE A 13 -20.82 -1.98 -35.40
CA PHE A 13 -19.91 -1.37 -34.43
C PHE A 13 -19.33 -2.46 -33.53
N SER A 14 -18.14 -2.95 -33.84
CA SER A 14 -17.36 -3.78 -32.90
C SER A 14 -16.81 -2.88 -31.81
N THR A 15 -17.44 -2.89 -30.63
CA THR A 15 -16.88 -2.32 -29.40
C THR A 15 -15.68 -3.18 -29.02
N LEU A 16 -14.48 -2.74 -29.35
CA LEU A 16 -13.24 -3.27 -28.78
C LEU A 16 -13.22 -2.91 -27.29
N THR A 17 -13.71 -3.82 -26.44
CA THR A 17 -13.43 -3.79 -25.02
C THR A 17 -11.94 -4.06 -24.84
N SER A 18 -11.16 -2.99 -24.71
CA SER A 18 -9.76 -3.08 -24.29
C SER A 18 -9.74 -3.69 -22.88
N PHE A 19 -9.51 -5.00 -22.79
CA PHE A 19 -9.13 -5.62 -21.53
C PHE A 19 -7.77 -5.04 -21.17
N ALA A 20 -7.73 -4.08 -20.23
CA ALA A 20 -6.49 -3.59 -19.68
C ALA A 20 -5.69 -4.82 -19.21
N GLN A 21 -4.56 -5.06 -19.85
CA GLN A 21 -3.71 -6.22 -19.53
C GLN A 21 -3.23 -6.04 -18.07
N ARG A 22 -3.68 -6.94 -17.19
CA ARG A 22 -3.26 -6.93 -15.79
C ARG A 22 -1.76 -7.14 -15.73
N ASN A 23 -1.08 -6.35 -14.91
CA ASN A 23 0.33 -6.53 -14.65
C ASN A 23 0.61 -7.94 -14.08
N PRO A 24 1.79 -8.52 -14.28
CA PRO A 24 2.11 -9.85 -13.77
C PRO A 24 1.93 -9.99 -12.26
N GLU A 25 2.30 -8.97 -11.50
CA GLU A 25 2.14 -8.90 -10.05
C GLU A 25 0.67 -8.95 -9.61
N ASP A 26 -0.24 -8.30 -10.34
CA ASP A 26 -1.68 -8.34 -10.06
C ASP A 26 -2.26 -9.76 -10.21
N LYS A 27 -1.77 -10.53 -11.20
CA LYS A 27 -2.19 -11.92 -11.42
C LYS A 27 -1.80 -12.84 -10.27
N ALA A 28 -0.68 -12.55 -9.62
CA ALA A 28 -0.23 -13.27 -8.42
C ALA A 28 -0.95 -12.81 -7.14
N GLY A 29 -1.77 -11.77 -7.21
CA GLY A 29 -2.50 -11.21 -6.07
C GLY A 29 -1.73 -10.13 -5.31
N TRP A 30 -0.63 -9.63 -5.87
CA TRP A 30 0.10 -8.49 -5.32
C TRP A 30 -0.56 -7.20 -5.80
N LYS A 31 -0.78 -6.27 -4.88
CA LYS A 31 -1.41 -4.98 -5.16
C LYS A 31 -0.36 -3.89 -5.04
N LEU A 32 0.41 -3.69 -6.12
CA LEU A 32 1.46 -2.68 -6.14
C LEU A 32 0.83 -1.28 -6.21
N GLY A 33 1.01 -0.53 -5.16
CA GLY A 33 0.50 0.80 -4.95
C GLY A 33 1.52 1.73 -4.32
N SER A 34 1.06 2.86 -3.81
CA SER A 34 1.89 3.77 -3.02
C SER A 34 1.19 4.19 -1.75
N GLN A 35 1.99 4.29 -0.69
CA GLN A 35 1.63 5.06 0.49
C GLN A 35 1.62 6.54 0.10
N SER A 36 0.49 7.21 0.34
CA SER A 36 0.34 8.62 -0.02
C SER A 36 1.28 9.55 0.77
N TYR A 37 1.89 9.05 1.83
CA TYR A 37 2.93 9.75 2.59
C TYR A 37 4.17 10.07 1.75
N SER A 38 4.48 9.27 0.72
CA SER A 38 5.51 9.61 -0.27
C SER A 38 5.26 10.98 -0.92
N PHE A 39 4.02 11.42 -0.94
CA PHE A 39 3.57 12.70 -1.46
C PHE A 39 2.98 13.61 -0.37
N ARG A 40 3.52 13.56 0.84
CA ARG A 40 2.98 14.26 2.03
C ARG A 40 2.95 15.77 1.93
N LEU A 41 3.75 16.38 1.05
CA LEU A 41 3.74 17.81 0.80
C LEU A 41 2.57 18.27 -0.08
N PHE A 42 1.82 17.32 -0.62
CA PHE A 42 0.68 17.55 -1.52
C PHE A 42 -0.62 17.15 -0.84
N THR A 43 -1.74 17.64 -1.35
CA THR A 43 -3.06 17.14 -0.95
C THR A 43 -3.25 15.69 -1.39
N PHE A 44 -4.17 14.96 -0.75
CA PHE A 44 -4.48 13.58 -1.16
C PHE A 44 -4.96 13.51 -2.62
N ALA A 45 -5.74 14.51 -3.07
CA ALA A 45 -6.17 14.63 -4.46
C ALA A 45 -4.99 14.79 -5.44
N GLU A 46 -3.93 15.46 -5.04
CA GLU A 46 -2.70 15.57 -5.83
C GLU A 46 -1.85 14.30 -5.74
N ALA A 47 -1.75 13.72 -4.54
CA ALA A 47 -1.04 12.47 -4.32
C ALA A 47 -1.57 11.34 -5.20
N ILE A 48 -2.89 11.15 -5.28
CA ILE A 48 -3.47 10.10 -6.15
C ILE A 48 -3.21 10.35 -7.64
N ARG A 49 -3.13 11.60 -8.10
CA ARG A 49 -2.71 11.90 -9.49
C ARG A 49 -1.26 11.51 -9.73
N LYS A 50 -0.39 11.80 -8.76
CA LYS A 50 1.04 11.42 -8.83
C LYS A 50 1.20 9.91 -8.80
N ILE A 51 0.46 9.20 -7.95
CA ILE A 51 0.43 7.73 -7.89
C ILE A 51 0.03 7.13 -9.24
N ASP A 52 -1.06 7.62 -9.85
CA ASP A 52 -1.49 7.18 -11.18
C ASP A 52 -0.41 7.44 -12.25
N SER A 53 0.23 8.63 -12.22
CA SER A 53 1.30 8.96 -13.16
C SER A 53 2.56 8.09 -13.03
N CYS A 54 2.77 7.47 -11.86
CA CYS A 54 3.82 6.47 -11.65
C CYS A 54 3.42 5.07 -12.15
N GLY A 55 2.25 4.91 -12.75
CA GLY A 55 1.76 3.63 -13.27
C GLY A 55 1.26 2.66 -12.19
N LEU A 56 0.90 3.17 -11.02
CA LEU A 56 0.35 2.42 -9.89
C LEU A 56 -1.17 2.46 -9.90
N LYS A 57 -1.82 1.44 -9.30
CA LYS A 57 -3.28 1.32 -9.28
C LYS A 57 -3.87 1.21 -7.87
N TYR A 58 -3.03 1.04 -6.88
CA TYR A 58 -3.47 0.91 -5.50
C TYR A 58 -2.93 2.05 -4.64
N VAL A 59 -3.69 2.41 -3.63
CA VAL A 59 -3.37 3.53 -2.74
C VAL A 59 -3.45 3.04 -1.31
N GLU A 60 -2.48 3.43 -0.52
CA GLU A 60 -2.56 3.47 0.92
C GLU A 60 -2.62 4.94 1.34
N ALA A 61 -3.66 5.34 2.07
CA ALA A 61 -3.79 6.69 2.59
C ALA A 61 -3.23 6.78 4.01
N PHE A 62 -2.68 7.94 4.40
CA PHE A 62 -2.24 8.17 5.76
C PHE A 62 -3.12 9.21 6.47
N PRO A 63 -3.27 9.10 7.80
CA PRO A 63 -4.06 10.04 8.58
C PRO A 63 -3.43 11.44 8.62
N GLY A 64 -4.25 12.46 8.53
CA GLY A 64 -3.82 13.85 8.65
C GLY A 64 -3.49 14.56 7.33
N GLN A 65 -3.42 13.85 6.20
CA GLN A 65 -3.22 14.47 4.90
C GLN A 65 -4.44 15.31 4.50
N THR A 66 -4.24 16.58 4.10
CA THR A 66 -5.33 17.40 3.56
C THR A 66 -5.91 16.74 2.31
N ILE A 67 -7.25 16.64 2.21
CA ILE A 67 -7.92 15.94 1.11
C ILE A 67 -7.74 16.71 -0.20
N GLY A 68 -8.13 17.98 -0.25
CA GLY A 68 -8.05 18.80 -1.46
C GLY A 68 -9.02 18.38 -2.57
N GLY A 69 -8.80 18.89 -3.78
CA GLY A 69 -9.68 18.56 -4.91
C GLY A 69 -11.13 19.05 -4.74
N GLY A 70 -11.33 20.13 -3.98
CA GLY A 70 -12.66 20.67 -3.66
C GLY A 70 -13.33 20.01 -2.46
N ILE A 71 -12.67 19.07 -1.79
CA ILE A 71 -13.13 18.42 -0.55
C ILE A 71 -12.37 19.01 0.62
N GLU A 72 -13.07 19.56 1.58
CA GLU A 72 -12.48 20.11 2.80
C GLU A 72 -12.10 19.00 3.79
N GLY A 73 -11.17 19.32 4.72
CA GLY A 73 -10.77 18.43 5.79
C GLY A 73 -9.52 17.61 5.47
N LYS A 74 -9.31 16.61 6.31
CA LYS A 74 -8.14 15.73 6.26
C LYS A 74 -8.56 14.27 6.17
N MET A 75 -7.71 13.43 5.60
CA MET A 75 -7.86 11.98 5.66
C MET A 75 -7.83 11.53 7.11
N ASP A 76 -8.95 11.01 7.60
CA ASP A 76 -9.13 10.60 8.99
C ASP A 76 -10.25 9.56 9.09
N TYR A 77 -10.15 8.63 10.05
CA TYR A 77 -11.22 7.66 10.31
C TYR A 77 -12.47 8.30 10.91
N LYS A 78 -12.37 9.54 11.41
CA LYS A 78 -13.51 10.34 11.93
C LYS A 78 -14.21 11.19 10.87
N MET A 79 -13.81 11.09 9.59
CA MET A 79 -14.55 11.75 8.49
C MET A 79 -16.04 11.37 8.52
N ASP A 80 -16.90 12.31 8.21
CA ASP A 80 -18.34 12.05 8.05
C ASP A 80 -18.64 11.24 6.77
N ALA A 81 -19.87 10.76 6.66
CA ALA A 81 -20.27 9.90 5.55
C ALA A 81 -20.20 10.60 4.19
N ALA A 82 -20.51 11.91 4.12
CA ALA A 82 -20.45 12.68 2.88
C ALA A 82 -19.00 12.83 2.40
N THR A 83 -18.09 13.15 3.29
CA THR A 83 -16.66 13.24 3.02
C THR A 83 -16.09 11.91 2.57
N ARG A 84 -16.48 10.79 3.24
CA ARG A 84 -16.05 9.43 2.82
C ARG A 84 -16.51 9.11 1.40
N GLN A 85 -17.76 9.43 1.05
CA GLN A 85 -18.26 9.21 -0.31
C GLN A 85 -17.53 10.06 -1.35
N ALA A 86 -17.25 11.32 -1.04
CA ALA A 86 -16.48 12.20 -1.91
C ALA A 86 -15.06 11.67 -2.15
N VAL A 87 -14.37 11.18 -1.10
CA VAL A 87 -13.06 10.56 -1.21
C VAL A 87 -13.11 9.26 -2.01
N LYS A 88 -14.10 8.39 -1.78
CA LYS A 88 -14.28 7.16 -2.60
C LYS A 88 -14.43 7.50 -4.07
N LYS A 89 -15.27 8.50 -4.39
CA LYS A 89 -15.44 8.96 -5.78
C LYS A 89 -14.14 9.51 -6.35
N LEU A 90 -13.43 10.36 -5.61
CA LEU A 90 -12.17 10.95 -6.03
C LEU A 90 -11.12 9.89 -6.43
N VAL A 91 -11.00 8.80 -5.67
CA VAL A 91 -10.12 7.67 -5.96
C VAL A 91 -10.60 6.88 -7.18
N ALA A 92 -11.91 6.57 -7.22
CA ALA A 92 -12.51 5.79 -8.30
C ALA A 92 -12.46 6.51 -9.66
N ASP A 93 -12.65 7.83 -9.70
CA ASP A 93 -12.56 8.65 -10.92
C ASP A 93 -11.17 8.60 -11.56
N LYS A 94 -10.13 8.21 -10.80
CA LYS A 94 -8.77 7.95 -11.29
C LYS A 94 -8.51 6.49 -11.65
N GLY A 95 -9.50 5.62 -11.52
CA GLY A 95 -9.32 4.18 -11.73
C GLY A 95 -8.38 3.54 -10.70
N LEU A 96 -8.23 4.17 -9.53
CA LEU A 96 -7.43 3.67 -8.42
C LEU A 96 -8.29 2.92 -7.40
N THR A 97 -7.65 2.15 -6.55
CA THR A 97 -8.30 1.43 -5.44
C THR A 97 -7.59 1.73 -4.13
N LEU A 98 -8.34 2.24 -3.15
CA LEU A 98 -7.85 2.41 -1.79
C LEU A 98 -7.82 1.03 -1.10
N VAL A 99 -6.63 0.55 -0.73
CA VAL A 99 -6.45 -0.81 -0.19
C VAL A 99 -6.01 -0.83 1.26
N ALA A 100 -5.35 0.22 1.73
CA ALA A 100 -4.82 0.32 3.09
C ALA A 100 -4.95 1.74 3.65
N PHE A 101 -4.93 1.84 4.96
CA PHE A 101 -4.90 3.09 5.70
C PHE A 101 -3.92 2.97 6.87
N GLY A 102 -2.96 3.87 6.94
CA GLY A 102 -1.95 3.86 8.01
C GLY A 102 -0.73 4.75 7.69
N VAL A 103 0.27 4.86 8.57
CA VAL A 103 0.27 4.17 9.88
C VAL A 103 -0.64 4.96 10.83
N VAL A 104 -1.61 4.30 11.39
CA VAL A 104 -2.64 4.91 12.24
C VAL A 104 -2.74 4.19 13.58
N ASN A 105 -2.94 4.94 14.64
CA ASN A 105 -3.24 4.41 15.97
C ASN A 105 -4.54 5.03 16.50
N ALA A 106 -5.24 4.29 17.35
CA ALA A 106 -6.42 4.78 18.04
C ALA A 106 -6.18 4.75 19.56
N PRO A 107 -6.61 5.81 20.31
CA PRO A 107 -6.25 5.95 21.72
C PRO A 107 -6.99 4.97 22.64
N ASN A 108 -8.17 4.50 22.26
CA ASN A 108 -9.06 3.68 23.08
C ASN A 108 -9.90 2.71 22.23
N GLU A 109 -10.63 1.81 22.87
CA GLU A 109 -11.45 0.79 22.21
C GLU A 109 -12.55 1.36 21.31
N ALA A 110 -13.20 2.47 21.71
CA ALA A 110 -14.23 3.10 20.92
C ALA A 110 -13.68 3.69 19.59
N ASP A 111 -12.52 4.32 19.67
CA ASP A 111 -11.80 4.83 18.50
C ASP A 111 -11.29 3.69 17.60
N TRP A 112 -10.83 2.55 18.18
CA TRP A 112 -10.50 1.37 17.39
C TRP A 112 -11.70 0.84 16.63
N LYS A 113 -12.85 0.72 17.28
CA LYS A 113 -14.10 0.30 16.63
C LYS A 113 -14.47 1.25 15.48
N ALA A 114 -14.40 2.55 15.73
CA ALA A 114 -14.67 3.57 14.69
C ALA A 114 -13.70 3.46 13.50
N LEU A 115 -12.43 3.15 13.74
CA LEU A 115 -11.44 2.92 12.69
C LEU A 115 -11.78 1.69 11.84
N PHE A 116 -12.25 0.59 12.44
CA PHE A 116 -12.70 -0.58 11.69
C PHE A 116 -13.98 -0.33 10.90
N GLU A 117 -14.94 0.43 11.46
CA GLU A 117 -16.16 0.87 10.75
C GLU A 117 -15.80 1.75 9.56
N PHE A 118 -14.90 2.69 9.74
CA PHE A 118 -14.35 3.50 8.65
C PHE A 118 -13.70 2.63 7.58
N ALA A 119 -12.81 1.73 7.95
CA ALA A 119 -12.11 0.86 7.02
C ALA A 119 -13.10 -0.01 6.21
N LYS A 120 -14.14 -0.54 6.87
CA LYS A 120 -15.22 -1.31 6.23
C LYS A 120 -15.98 -0.44 5.22
N ASP A 121 -16.41 0.77 5.60
CA ASP A 121 -17.14 1.69 4.72
C ASP A 121 -16.28 2.12 3.52
N MET A 122 -15.00 2.41 3.73
CA MET A 122 -14.07 2.80 2.67
C MET A 122 -13.61 1.64 1.78
N GLY A 123 -13.96 0.40 2.10
CA GLY A 123 -13.52 -0.79 1.38
C GLY A 123 -12.05 -1.18 1.62
N ILE A 124 -11.42 -0.59 2.63
CA ILE A 124 -10.03 -0.83 3.04
C ILE A 124 -9.91 -2.25 3.58
N LYS A 125 -8.82 -2.92 3.22
CA LYS A 125 -8.55 -4.30 3.61
C LYS A 125 -7.42 -4.42 4.64
N ASN A 126 -6.52 -3.43 4.70
CA ASN A 126 -5.41 -3.39 5.65
C ASN A 126 -5.45 -2.08 6.46
N ILE A 127 -5.45 -2.21 7.76
CA ILE A 127 -5.13 -1.12 8.70
C ILE A 127 -3.66 -1.33 9.10
N ASN A 128 -2.79 -0.41 8.67
CA ASN A 128 -1.38 -0.45 9.04
C ASN A 128 -1.18 0.39 10.30
N THR A 129 -0.56 -0.19 11.35
CA THR A 129 -0.59 0.40 12.69
C THR A 129 0.58 -0.05 13.55
N GLU A 130 0.85 0.71 14.62
CA GLU A 130 1.79 0.36 15.70
C GLU A 130 1.11 0.57 17.07
N PRO A 131 0.13 -0.26 17.43
CA PRO A 131 -0.64 -0.07 18.63
C PRO A 131 0.16 -0.45 19.89
N LYS A 132 -0.32 -0.02 21.05
CA LYS A 132 0.21 -0.53 22.32
C LYS A 132 -0.11 -2.02 22.45
N VAL A 133 0.82 -2.78 23.02
CA VAL A 133 0.69 -4.23 23.17
C VAL A 133 -0.58 -4.61 23.94
N GLU A 134 -0.96 -3.81 24.95
CA GLU A 134 -2.14 -4.04 25.80
C GLU A 134 -3.45 -3.94 25.00
N GLN A 135 -3.46 -3.25 23.86
CA GLN A 135 -4.63 -3.12 22.98
C GLN A 135 -4.82 -4.32 22.05
N MET A 136 -3.76 -5.12 21.81
CA MET A 136 -3.77 -6.19 20.83
C MET A 136 -4.87 -7.24 21.02
N PRO A 137 -5.23 -7.68 22.25
CA PRO A 137 -6.33 -8.62 22.43
C PRO A 137 -7.68 -8.08 21.94
N TYR A 138 -7.96 -6.79 22.13
CA TYR A 138 -9.16 -6.15 21.63
C TYR A 138 -9.12 -5.96 20.11
N ILE A 139 -8.00 -5.47 19.60
CA ILE A 139 -7.78 -5.26 18.16
C ILE A 139 -7.92 -6.57 17.39
N GLY A 140 -7.38 -7.68 17.93
CA GLY A 140 -7.51 -9.01 17.31
C GLY A 140 -8.96 -9.47 17.19
N ARG A 141 -9.79 -9.22 18.22
CA ARG A 141 -11.24 -9.52 18.14
C ARG A 141 -11.93 -8.69 17.05
N LEU A 142 -11.63 -7.39 16.94
CA LEU A 142 -12.17 -6.56 15.88
C LEU A 142 -11.69 -7.02 14.49
N ALA A 143 -10.42 -7.40 14.36
CA ALA A 143 -9.89 -7.92 13.09
C ALA A 143 -10.67 -9.17 12.62
N ASP A 144 -10.98 -10.09 13.52
CA ASP A 144 -11.79 -11.27 13.23
C ASP A 144 -13.25 -10.93 12.91
N GLU A 145 -13.86 -10.01 13.68
CA GLU A 145 -15.24 -9.57 13.48
C GLU A 145 -15.45 -8.91 12.12
N TYR A 146 -14.59 -7.93 11.81
CA TYR A 146 -14.71 -7.15 10.57
C TYR A 146 -14.07 -7.83 9.36
N LYS A 147 -13.25 -8.86 9.55
CA LYS A 147 -12.43 -9.53 8.52
C LYS A 147 -11.55 -8.52 7.77
N ILE A 148 -10.94 -7.62 8.52
CA ILE A 148 -10.01 -6.59 8.06
C ILE A 148 -8.65 -6.88 8.70
N ASN A 149 -7.61 -6.86 7.88
CA ASN A 149 -6.25 -7.10 8.33
C ASN A 149 -5.75 -5.94 9.21
N VAL A 150 -5.13 -6.28 10.31
CA VAL A 150 -4.32 -5.40 11.14
C VAL A 150 -2.87 -5.76 10.90
N ALA A 151 -2.19 -4.92 10.16
CA ALA A 151 -0.81 -5.15 9.75
C ALA A 151 0.13 -4.27 10.58
N LEU A 152 0.88 -4.91 11.47
CA LEU A 152 1.81 -4.24 12.37
C LEU A 152 3.02 -3.75 11.59
N HIS A 153 3.19 -2.44 11.58
CA HIS A 153 4.28 -1.75 10.88
C HIS A 153 5.54 -1.71 11.75
N ASN A 154 6.69 -1.74 11.14
CA ASN A 154 7.98 -1.72 11.83
C ASN A 154 8.76 -0.44 11.51
N HIS A 155 8.59 0.63 12.29
CA HIS A 155 9.58 1.70 12.29
C HIS A 155 10.92 1.24 12.89
N PRO A 156 12.04 1.93 12.62
CA PRO A 156 13.33 1.62 13.26
C PRO A 156 13.26 1.80 14.77
N LYS A 157 14.25 1.28 15.48
CA LYS A 157 14.42 1.58 16.92
C LYS A 157 14.29 3.09 17.17
N PRO A 158 13.57 3.51 18.22
CA PRO A 158 13.09 2.70 19.36
C PRO A 158 11.64 2.16 19.22
N SER A 159 11.04 2.08 18.02
CA SER A 159 9.71 1.49 17.88
C SER A 159 9.64 0.09 18.47
N HIS A 160 8.50 -0.26 19.10
CA HIS A 160 8.30 -1.59 19.70
C HIS A 160 8.39 -2.69 18.64
N TYR A 161 7.85 -2.47 17.46
CA TYR A 161 7.73 -3.48 16.39
C TYR A 161 8.93 -3.52 15.43
N TRP A 162 10.05 -2.87 15.76
CA TRP A 162 11.24 -2.80 14.90
C TRP A 162 11.80 -4.16 14.48
N HIS A 163 11.58 -5.21 15.28
CA HIS A 163 12.10 -6.54 15.05
C HIS A 163 10.96 -7.55 14.81
N PRO A 164 11.11 -8.53 13.88
CA PRO A 164 10.08 -9.53 13.60
C PRO A 164 9.57 -10.28 14.84
N ASP A 165 10.45 -10.56 15.82
CA ASP A 165 10.04 -11.25 17.06
C ASP A 165 9.02 -10.45 17.88
N SER A 166 9.12 -9.12 17.88
CA SER A 166 8.14 -8.28 18.57
C SER A 166 6.76 -8.37 17.93
N VAL A 167 6.72 -8.50 16.59
CA VAL A 167 5.46 -8.74 15.86
C VAL A 167 4.91 -10.11 16.19
N LEU A 168 5.73 -11.17 16.09
CA LEU A 168 5.33 -12.55 16.39
C LEU A 168 4.82 -12.74 17.82
N ALA A 169 5.37 -11.98 18.77
CA ALA A 169 4.97 -12.05 20.17
C ALA A 169 3.53 -11.57 20.44
N VAL A 170 2.94 -10.78 19.54
CA VAL A 170 1.63 -10.12 19.77
C VAL A 170 0.54 -10.47 18.76
N ILE A 171 0.85 -11.15 17.66
CA ILE A 171 -0.15 -11.46 16.61
C ILE A 171 -1.25 -12.41 17.06
N GLY A 172 -1.04 -13.17 18.13
CA GLY A 172 -2.04 -14.10 18.67
C GLY A 172 -2.43 -15.19 17.68
N THR A 173 -3.71 -15.58 17.67
CA THR A 173 -4.27 -16.65 16.82
C THR A 173 -5.09 -16.14 15.64
N SER A 174 -5.34 -14.83 15.56
CA SER A 174 -6.11 -14.26 14.45
C SER A 174 -5.32 -14.29 13.16
N LYS A 175 -5.91 -14.84 12.11
CA LYS A 175 -5.33 -14.78 10.76
C LYS A 175 -5.36 -13.38 10.12
N TYR A 176 -6.08 -12.46 10.74
CA TYR A 176 -6.19 -11.08 10.29
C TYR A 176 -5.20 -10.14 11.01
N VAL A 177 -4.35 -10.67 11.89
CA VAL A 177 -3.28 -9.91 12.52
C VAL A 177 -1.93 -10.43 12.03
N GLY A 178 -1.08 -9.53 11.57
CA GLY A 178 0.24 -9.87 11.04
C GLY A 178 1.09 -8.63 10.80
N SER A 179 2.03 -8.71 9.89
CA SER A 179 3.00 -7.65 9.62
C SER A 179 2.64 -6.81 8.39
N CYS A 180 2.79 -5.51 8.50
CA CYS A 180 3.12 -4.61 7.40
C CYS A 180 4.64 -4.47 7.38
N ALA A 181 5.32 -5.25 6.56
CA ALA A 181 6.77 -5.37 6.57
C ALA A 181 7.43 -4.22 5.82
N ASP A 182 8.11 -3.32 6.55
CA ASP A 182 8.92 -2.27 5.96
C ASP A 182 10.38 -2.71 5.86
N ILE A 183 10.82 -3.01 4.64
CA ILE A 183 12.16 -3.54 4.38
C ILE A 183 13.27 -2.51 4.59
N GLY A 184 13.01 -1.23 4.32
CA GLY A 184 13.99 -0.17 4.54
C GLY A 184 14.21 0.11 6.02
N HIS A 185 13.16 0.03 6.83
CA HIS A 185 13.27 0.20 8.27
C HIS A 185 14.02 -0.96 8.94
N TRP A 186 13.92 -2.17 8.41
CA TRP A 186 14.78 -3.26 8.87
C TRP A 186 16.25 -2.99 8.57
N VAL A 187 16.58 -2.55 7.34
CA VAL A 187 17.97 -2.20 6.98
C VAL A 187 18.48 -1.05 7.84
N ARG A 188 17.68 0.00 8.08
CA ARG A 188 18.01 1.10 9.00
C ARG A 188 18.26 0.61 10.45
N SER A 189 17.68 -0.54 10.82
CA SER A 189 17.87 -1.18 12.12
C SER A 189 18.98 -2.23 12.14
N GLY A 190 19.73 -2.40 11.04
CA GLY A 190 20.80 -3.36 10.91
C GLY A 190 20.36 -4.80 10.69
N LEU A 191 19.12 -5.02 10.23
CA LEU A 191 18.57 -6.34 9.96
C LEU A 191 18.60 -6.66 8.47
N ASP A 192 18.74 -7.95 8.15
CA ASP A 192 18.56 -8.45 6.79
C ASP A 192 17.08 -8.58 6.45
N PRO A 193 16.55 -7.87 5.44
CA PRO A 193 15.12 -7.90 5.13
C PRO A 193 14.64 -9.27 4.67
N VAL A 194 15.47 -10.06 4.00
CA VAL A 194 15.10 -11.41 3.54
C VAL A 194 14.94 -12.36 4.72
N ASP A 195 15.84 -12.28 5.70
CA ASP A 195 15.75 -13.12 6.90
C ASP A 195 14.56 -12.71 7.79
N CYS A 196 14.26 -11.40 7.85
CA CYS A 196 13.05 -10.91 8.50
C CYS A 196 11.78 -11.46 7.83
N LEU A 197 11.71 -11.46 6.50
CA LEU A 197 10.57 -12.02 5.76
C LEU A 197 10.43 -13.53 5.98
N LYS A 198 11.54 -14.29 5.98
CA LYS A 198 11.52 -15.74 6.30
C LYS A 198 10.95 -15.98 7.69
N LYS A 199 11.36 -15.18 8.66
CA LYS A 199 10.90 -15.29 10.05
C LYS A 199 9.39 -15.02 10.18
N LEU A 200 8.87 -14.08 9.40
CA LEU A 200 7.45 -13.71 9.34
C LEU A 200 6.64 -14.55 8.35
N GLN A 201 7.18 -15.65 7.83
CA GLN A 201 6.47 -16.49 6.86
C GLN A 201 5.06 -16.88 7.34
N GLY A 202 4.05 -16.60 6.51
CA GLY A 202 2.63 -16.84 6.83
C GLY A 202 1.95 -15.72 7.60
N HIS A 203 2.69 -14.69 8.04
CA HIS A 203 2.17 -13.57 8.81
C HIS A 203 2.33 -12.21 8.12
N ILE A 204 2.79 -12.17 6.87
CA ILE A 204 2.94 -10.93 6.11
C ILE A 204 1.61 -10.57 5.45
N LEU A 205 0.98 -9.49 5.89
CA LEU A 205 -0.31 -9.01 5.40
C LEU A 205 -0.19 -7.84 4.42
N GLY A 206 0.92 -7.12 4.46
CA GLY A 206 1.25 -6.00 3.59
C GLY A 206 2.72 -5.64 3.68
N MET A 207 3.14 -4.77 2.78
CA MET A 207 4.53 -4.31 2.69
C MET A 207 4.57 -2.79 2.55
N HIS A 208 5.48 -2.14 3.29
CA HIS A 208 6.04 -0.86 2.87
C HIS A 208 7.36 -1.15 2.16
N PHE A 209 7.41 -0.79 0.91
CA PHE A 209 8.52 -1.14 0.04
C PHE A 209 9.33 0.11 -0.27
N LYS A 210 10.53 0.14 0.25
CA LYS A 210 11.52 1.19 0.00
C LYS A 210 12.91 0.55 -0.19
N ASP A 211 13.78 1.21 -0.90
CA ASP A 211 15.19 0.85 -0.95
C ASP A 211 15.98 2.00 -0.35
N VAL A 212 16.95 1.70 0.48
CA VAL A 212 17.69 2.71 1.23
C VAL A 212 19.19 2.50 1.10
N LYS A 213 19.94 3.59 1.13
CA LYS A 213 21.40 3.57 1.03
C LYS A 213 22.05 4.49 2.04
N LYS A 214 23.21 4.08 2.53
CA LYS A 214 23.99 4.85 3.50
C LYS A 214 25.24 5.40 2.84
N ASP A 215 25.10 6.37 1.95
CA ASP A 215 26.21 7.01 1.22
C ASP A 215 26.22 8.55 1.36
N THR A 216 25.44 9.09 2.29
CA THR A 216 25.49 10.52 2.61
C THR A 216 26.68 10.88 3.48
N PRO A 217 27.23 12.11 3.38
CA PRO A 217 28.36 12.55 4.19
C PRO A 217 28.12 12.47 5.71
N ASP A 218 26.87 12.58 6.16
CA ASP A 218 26.49 12.46 7.57
C ASP A 218 26.27 11.00 8.02
N GLY A 219 26.46 10.04 7.12
CA GLY A 219 26.32 8.62 7.38
C GLY A 219 24.88 8.18 7.69
N LYS A 220 23.88 8.93 7.25
CA LYS A 220 22.47 8.52 7.37
C LYS A 220 21.98 7.76 6.15
N TYR A 221 20.95 6.96 6.36
CA TYR A 221 20.22 6.34 5.26
C TYR A 221 19.26 7.36 4.61
N HIS A 222 19.19 7.32 3.29
CA HIS A 222 18.15 7.98 2.50
C HIS A 222 17.54 6.98 1.52
N ASP A 223 16.36 7.28 1.01
CA ASP A 223 15.69 6.43 0.05
C ASP A 223 16.29 6.64 -1.33
N VAL A 224 16.42 5.55 -2.08
CA VAL A 224 16.98 5.51 -3.43
C VAL A 224 16.06 4.75 -4.38
N ILE A 225 16.30 4.87 -5.68
CA ILE A 225 15.61 4.08 -6.70
C ILE A 225 15.82 2.58 -6.39
N TRP A 226 14.77 1.80 -6.42
CA TRP A 226 14.80 0.39 -6.08
C TRP A 226 15.83 -0.39 -6.89
N GLY A 227 16.56 -1.26 -6.23
CA GLY A 227 17.66 -2.04 -6.81
C GLY A 227 19.01 -1.34 -6.80
N THR A 228 19.08 -0.10 -6.28
CA THR A 228 20.35 0.64 -6.15
C THR A 228 20.82 0.80 -4.70
N GLY A 229 20.02 0.34 -3.74
CA GLY A 229 20.28 0.42 -2.31
C GLY A 229 20.61 -0.93 -1.67
N ASP A 230 20.46 -0.96 -0.36
CA ASP A 230 20.90 -2.05 0.51
C ASP A 230 19.76 -3.04 0.88
N CYS A 231 18.51 -2.80 0.41
CA CYS A 231 17.35 -3.62 0.80
C CYS A 231 17.24 -4.95 0.05
N LYS A 232 18.19 -5.29 -0.84
CA LYS A 232 18.19 -6.57 -1.56
C LYS A 232 16.90 -6.85 -2.32
N VAL A 233 16.39 -5.85 -3.02
CA VAL A 233 15.06 -5.83 -3.65
C VAL A 233 14.75 -7.10 -4.44
N ASP A 234 15.68 -7.61 -5.26
CA ASP A 234 15.49 -8.83 -6.04
C ASP A 234 15.27 -10.06 -5.16
N ALA A 235 16.06 -10.18 -4.10
CA ALA A 235 15.95 -11.30 -3.15
C ALA A 235 14.66 -11.21 -2.31
N VAL A 236 14.22 -10.01 -1.96
CA VAL A 236 12.93 -9.75 -1.31
C VAL A 236 11.78 -10.18 -2.21
N ILE A 237 11.80 -9.81 -3.49
CA ILE A 237 10.77 -10.22 -4.47
C ILE A 237 10.74 -11.75 -4.61
N ALA A 238 11.90 -12.40 -4.73
CA ALA A 238 11.99 -13.84 -4.83
C ALA A 238 11.45 -14.53 -3.56
N GLU A 239 11.76 -14.01 -2.38
CA GLU A 239 11.27 -14.55 -1.11
C GLU A 239 9.75 -14.41 -0.97
N LEU A 240 9.18 -13.26 -1.34
CA LEU A 240 7.72 -13.05 -1.34
C LEU A 240 7.02 -14.01 -2.32
N LYS A 241 7.62 -14.29 -3.49
CA LYS A 241 7.11 -15.32 -4.41
C LYS A 241 7.17 -16.71 -3.80
N ARG A 242 8.31 -17.09 -3.20
CA ARG A 242 8.47 -18.37 -2.52
C ARG A 242 7.37 -18.58 -1.45
N GLN A 243 7.05 -17.54 -0.70
CA GLN A 243 6.00 -17.55 0.32
C GLN A 243 4.58 -17.50 -0.26
N LYS A 244 4.42 -17.32 -1.59
CA LYS A 244 3.12 -17.10 -2.26
C LYS A 244 2.36 -15.92 -1.64
N PHE A 245 3.08 -14.85 -1.32
CA PHE A 245 2.52 -13.64 -0.75
C PHE A 245 1.35 -13.12 -1.59
N LYS A 246 0.34 -12.60 -0.92
CA LYS A 246 -0.80 -11.89 -1.52
C LYS A 246 -1.15 -10.71 -0.63
N GLY A 247 -1.22 -9.52 -1.20
CA GLY A 247 -1.57 -8.32 -0.43
C GLY A 247 -1.05 -7.04 -1.06
N PRO A 248 -1.25 -5.91 -0.37
CA PRO A 248 -0.73 -4.62 -0.79
C PRO A 248 0.80 -4.57 -0.63
N ILE A 249 1.44 -3.97 -1.62
CA ILE A 249 2.81 -3.51 -1.58
C ILE A 249 2.76 -2.01 -1.85
N SER A 250 2.98 -1.23 -0.81
CA SER A 250 2.97 0.23 -0.89
C SER A 250 4.38 0.76 -1.08
N VAL A 251 4.64 1.42 -2.22
CA VAL A 251 5.82 2.26 -2.35
C VAL A 251 5.78 3.29 -1.23
N GLU A 252 6.83 3.38 -0.45
CA GLU A 252 7.03 4.46 0.49
C GLU A 252 8.41 5.05 0.24
N TYR A 253 8.44 6.25 -0.36
CA TYR A 253 9.66 6.94 -0.78
C TYR A 253 9.75 8.27 -0.03
N GLU A 254 10.70 8.36 0.89
CA GLU A 254 10.80 9.44 1.86
C GLU A 254 12.00 10.37 1.59
N TYR A 255 12.22 10.67 0.32
CA TYR A 255 13.30 11.56 -0.13
C TYR A 255 12.81 12.41 -1.30
N HIS A 256 13.51 13.50 -1.63
CA HIS A 256 13.16 14.45 -2.69
C HIS A 256 11.67 14.80 -2.74
N TRP A 257 11.10 15.11 -1.58
CA TRP A 257 9.67 15.25 -1.31
C TRP A 257 8.89 16.12 -2.29
N GLU A 258 9.54 17.12 -2.86
CA GLU A 258 8.91 18.06 -3.81
C GLU A 258 8.75 17.45 -5.20
N ASN A 259 9.65 16.53 -5.60
CA ASN A 259 9.66 15.97 -6.95
C ASN A 259 10.19 14.52 -7.00
N ASN A 260 9.68 13.65 -6.17
CA ASN A 260 10.07 12.22 -6.11
C ASN A 260 9.33 11.32 -7.12
N GLY A 261 8.33 11.84 -7.83
CA GLY A 261 7.54 11.08 -8.80
C GLY A 261 8.37 10.33 -9.85
N PRO A 262 9.37 10.95 -10.50
CA PRO A 262 10.24 10.26 -11.46
C PRO A 262 10.98 9.06 -10.86
N GLU A 263 11.53 9.19 -9.65
CA GLU A 263 12.26 8.14 -8.95
C GLU A 263 11.34 6.99 -8.54
N ILE A 264 10.11 7.31 -8.11
CA ILE A 264 9.07 6.31 -7.84
C ILE A 264 8.69 5.56 -9.12
N ALA A 265 8.49 6.26 -10.24
CA ALA A 265 8.16 5.63 -11.51
C ALA A 265 9.27 4.69 -12.01
N GLU A 266 10.54 5.07 -11.83
CA GLU A 266 11.69 4.23 -12.15
C GLU A 266 11.77 3.01 -11.23
N SER A 267 11.54 3.18 -9.94
CA SER A 267 11.46 2.08 -8.95
C SER A 267 10.36 1.07 -9.32
N VAL A 268 9.19 1.54 -9.73
CA VAL A 268 8.08 0.68 -10.20
C VAL A 268 8.46 -0.10 -11.46
N LYS A 269 9.15 0.54 -12.39
CA LYS A 269 9.65 -0.11 -13.61
C LYS A 269 10.68 -1.19 -13.28
N TYR A 270 11.62 -0.88 -12.37
CA TYR A 270 12.60 -1.85 -11.88
C TYR A 270 11.91 -3.05 -11.23
N PHE A 271 10.97 -2.81 -10.32
CA PHE A 271 10.22 -3.86 -9.63
C PHE A 271 9.55 -4.84 -10.61
N ARG A 272 8.86 -4.33 -11.63
CA ARG A 272 8.20 -5.16 -12.65
C ARG A 272 9.18 -5.99 -13.45
N SER A 273 10.37 -5.42 -13.77
CA SER A 273 11.45 -6.16 -14.41
C SER A 273 11.99 -7.27 -13.51
N ALA A 274 12.31 -6.95 -12.26
CA ALA A 274 12.80 -7.90 -11.27
C ALA A 274 11.76 -9.01 -10.99
N TYR A 275 10.48 -8.62 -10.82
CA TYR A 275 9.38 -9.58 -10.65
C TYR A 275 9.28 -10.55 -11.82
N SER A 276 9.43 -10.09 -13.06
CA SER A 276 9.33 -10.94 -14.24
C SER A 276 10.50 -11.91 -14.40
N LYS A 277 11.67 -11.55 -13.89
CA LYS A 277 12.90 -12.37 -13.93
C LYS A 277 13.00 -13.35 -12.77
N SER A 278 12.41 -13.04 -11.63
CA SER A 278 12.44 -13.93 -10.47
C SER A 278 11.57 -15.18 -10.73
N LYS A 279 12.13 -16.36 -10.47
CA LYS A 279 11.46 -17.67 -10.63
C LYS A 279 10.52 -17.98 -9.47
#